data_a6a212292fde187d347dacfc087811cd
#
_entry.id   a6a212292fde187d347dacfc087811cd
#
_cell.length_a   1.000
_cell.length_b   1.000
_cell.length_c   1.000
_cell.angle_alpha   90.00
_cell.angle_beta   90.00
_cell.angle_gamma   90.00
#
_symmetry.space_group_name_H-M   'P 1'
#
loop_
_entity.id
_entity.type
_entity.pdbx_description
1 polymer ?
#
loop_
_entity_poly.entity_id
_entity_poly.type
_entity_poly.pdbx_seq_one_letter_code
_entity_poly.pdbx_strand_id
1 'polypeptide(L)'
;LSGNSQDLAKIKSANILFATMNMMAKDSFRNQNFERDEFSIIILDECHRSGSESYHKIIEYFRPAFLLGMSASPDRTDGFDVYELFDHNIACDIRLQTALENDLLCPFHYFGIQDLKVNGTQVDVDDFNDLTSAERVKNIIDVAEYYGHSGDRVKGLVFCSTVEEAQRLSDIFNGIEKKGSGRNYQTIALSGRDNEATRQSAVERLAADSRDAIE
;
A
#
# COMPACT_ATOMS: atom_id res chain seq x y z
N LEU A 1 -18.34 -6.94 0.61
CA LEU A 1 -19.77 -7.13 0.88
C LEU A 1 -20.54 -6.64 -0.34
N SER A 2 -21.15 -7.57 -1.06
CA SER A 2 -22.01 -7.32 -2.22
C SER A 2 -23.44 -7.22 -1.73
N GLY A 3 -23.98 -6.23 -1.24
CA GLY A 3 -25.35 -5.86 -0.83
C GLY A 3 -26.53 -6.89 -0.97
N ASN A 4 -26.24 -8.18 -0.88
CA ASN A 4 -27.22 -9.25 -1.00
C ASN A 4 -27.82 -9.58 0.40
N SER A 5 -29.10 -9.91 0.47
CA SER A 5 -29.82 -10.21 1.74
C SER A 5 -29.17 -11.33 2.57
N GLN A 6 -28.46 -12.27 1.95
CA GLN A 6 -27.71 -13.32 2.65
C GLN A 6 -26.45 -12.78 3.34
N ASP A 7 -25.85 -11.73 2.81
CA ASP A 7 -24.66 -11.10 3.42
C ASP A 7 -25.08 -10.30 4.67
N LEU A 8 -26.24 -9.66 4.66
CA LEU A 8 -26.77 -8.93 5.83
C LEU A 8 -27.09 -9.85 7.02
N ALA A 9 -27.60 -11.04 6.77
CA ALA A 9 -27.84 -12.02 7.84
C ALA A 9 -26.54 -12.50 8.49
N LYS A 10 -25.48 -12.70 7.69
CA LYS A 10 -24.13 -13.03 8.19
C LYS A 10 -23.51 -11.90 8.99
N ILE A 11 -23.67 -10.65 8.54
CA ILE A 11 -23.19 -9.47 9.28
C ILE A 11 -23.79 -9.43 10.68
N LYS A 12 -25.10 -9.62 10.80
CA LYS A 12 -25.81 -9.55 12.10
C LYS A 12 -25.50 -10.70 13.04
N SER A 13 -25.01 -11.82 12.53
CA SER A 13 -24.59 -12.97 13.35
C SER A 13 -23.09 -12.98 13.67
N ALA A 14 -22.31 -12.07 13.11
CA ALA A 14 -20.87 -12.02 13.28
C ALA A 14 -20.50 -11.30 14.57
N ASN A 15 -19.57 -11.88 15.35
CA ASN A 15 -19.00 -11.22 16.52
C ASN A 15 -17.95 -10.16 16.15
N ILE A 16 -17.34 -10.27 14.97
CA ILE A 16 -16.34 -9.34 14.45
C ILE A 16 -16.70 -9.01 13.00
N LEU A 17 -16.71 -7.73 12.68
CA LEU A 17 -16.97 -7.21 11.34
C LEU A 17 -15.76 -6.46 10.80
N PHE A 18 -15.27 -6.87 9.65
CA PHE A 18 -14.29 -6.09 8.85
C PHE A 18 -15.03 -5.34 7.75
N ALA A 19 -14.83 -4.05 7.70
CA ALA A 19 -15.49 -3.17 6.74
C ALA A 19 -14.53 -2.10 6.21
N THR A 20 -14.73 -1.68 4.96
CA THR A 20 -13.99 -0.52 4.43
C THR A 20 -14.63 0.78 4.92
N MET A 21 -13.80 1.80 5.15
CA MET A 21 -14.25 3.14 5.54
C MET A 21 -15.29 3.71 4.55
N ASN A 22 -15.05 3.56 3.25
CA ASN A 22 -15.95 4.05 2.21
C ASN A 22 -17.34 3.41 2.25
N MET A 23 -17.46 2.17 2.70
CA MET A 23 -18.75 1.50 2.85
C MET A 23 -19.48 1.98 4.11
N MET A 24 -18.78 2.05 5.23
CA MET A 24 -19.35 2.50 6.51
C MET A 24 -19.68 4.00 6.53
N ALA A 25 -19.00 4.80 5.72
CA ALA A 25 -19.29 6.23 5.57
C ALA A 25 -20.59 6.53 4.79
N LYS A 26 -21.15 5.55 4.06
CA LYS A 26 -22.42 5.72 3.35
C LYS A 26 -23.59 5.69 4.32
N ASP A 27 -24.28 6.81 4.49
CA ASP A 27 -25.41 6.96 5.42
C ASP A 27 -26.51 5.91 5.16
N SER A 28 -26.83 5.67 3.88
CA SER A 28 -27.85 4.67 3.49
C SER A 28 -27.48 3.25 3.93
N PHE A 29 -26.20 2.88 3.90
CA PHE A 29 -25.76 1.56 4.34
C PHE A 29 -25.68 1.48 5.86
N ARG A 30 -25.02 2.46 6.48
CA ARG A 30 -24.78 2.50 7.93
C ARG A 30 -26.08 2.56 8.72
N ASN A 31 -26.91 3.57 8.43
CA ASN A 31 -28.13 3.85 9.22
C ASN A 31 -29.23 2.79 9.02
N GLN A 32 -29.21 2.04 7.91
CA GLN A 32 -30.18 0.96 7.69
C GLN A 32 -29.77 -0.37 8.31
N ASN A 33 -28.51 -0.58 8.59
CA ASN A 33 -28.00 -1.87 8.99
C ASN A 33 -27.48 -1.93 10.42
N PHE A 34 -27.13 -0.80 11.02
CA PHE A 34 -26.49 -0.75 12.34
C PHE A 34 -27.11 0.30 13.25
N GLU A 35 -27.26 -0.05 14.51
CA GLU A 35 -27.59 0.90 15.57
C GLU A 35 -26.32 1.66 16.01
N ARG A 36 -26.53 2.79 16.71
CA ARG A 36 -25.41 3.64 17.15
C ARG A 36 -24.51 2.96 18.19
N ASP A 37 -25.06 2.08 18.97
CA ASP A 37 -24.41 1.30 20.03
C ASP A 37 -24.17 -0.18 19.65
N GLU A 38 -24.31 -0.50 18.34
CA GLU A 38 -24.10 -1.86 17.81
C GLU A 38 -22.72 -2.41 18.14
N PHE A 39 -21.68 -1.59 18.10
CA PHE A 39 -20.31 -2.01 18.31
C PHE A 39 -19.77 -1.52 19.65
N SER A 40 -19.46 -2.44 20.54
CA SER A 40 -18.80 -2.11 21.81
C SER A 40 -17.35 -1.66 21.62
N ILE A 41 -16.68 -2.18 20.60
CA ILE A 41 -15.30 -1.87 20.26
C ILE A 41 -15.22 -1.50 18.78
N ILE A 42 -14.57 -0.40 18.45
CA ILE A 42 -14.22 -0.02 17.08
C ILE A 42 -12.72 0.15 16.99
N ILE A 43 -12.12 -0.47 15.96
CA ILE A 43 -10.72 -0.35 15.64
C ILE A 43 -10.62 0.35 14.27
N LEU A 44 -9.93 1.47 14.22
CA LEU A 44 -9.68 2.25 13.01
C LEU A 44 -8.24 2.01 12.56
N ASP A 45 -8.09 1.26 11.49
CA ASP A 45 -6.79 1.09 10.83
C ASP A 45 -6.47 2.30 9.95
N GLU A 46 -5.19 2.61 9.81
CA GLU A 46 -4.70 3.81 9.10
C GLU A 46 -5.35 5.11 9.58
N CYS A 47 -5.48 5.26 10.91
CA CYS A 47 -6.20 6.39 11.52
C CYS A 47 -5.56 7.76 11.24
N HIS A 48 -4.33 7.83 10.70
CA HIS A 48 -3.76 9.08 10.19
C HIS A 48 -4.64 9.72 9.09
N ARG A 49 -5.52 8.95 8.44
CA ARG A 49 -6.50 9.43 7.46
C ARG A 49 -7.77 9.98 8.10
N SER A 50 -7.88 10.00 9.41
CA SER A 50 -9.11 10.36 10.15
C SER A 50 -9.55 11.82 9.99
N GLY A 51 -8.71 12.70 9.48
CA GLY A 51 -9.11 14.03 9.02
C GLY A 51 -10.05 14.05 7.81
N SER A 52 -10.32 12.90 7.17
CA SER A 52 -11.27 12.82 6.06
C SER A 52 -12.72 12.76 6.55
N GLU A 53 -13.63 13.31 5.75
CA GLU A 53 -15.09 13.32 6.01
C GLU A 53 -15.65 11.91 6.30
N SER A 54 -15.09 10.88 5.68
CA SER A 54 -15.53 9.49 5.87
C SER A 54 -15.30 8.99 7.29
N TYR A 55 -14.18 9.33 7.90
CA TYR A 55 -13.88 8.97 9.29
C TYR A 55 -14.78 9.71 10.27
N HIS A 56 -14.97 11.02 10.07
CA HIS A 56 -15.85 11.82 10.91
C HIS A 56 -17.28 11.26 10.92
N LYS A 57 -17.85 10.94 9.78
CA LYS A 57 -19.19 10.34 9.68
C LYS A 57 -19.34 9.05 10.49
N ILE A 58 -18.29 8.23 10.55
CA ILE A 58 -18.32 6.97 11.30
C ILE A 58 -18.19 7.22 12.79
N ILE A 59 -17.22 8.05 13.20
CA ILE A 59 -16.94 8.35 14.61
C ILE A 59 -18.12 9.10 15.26
N GLU A 60 -18.75 10.02 14.55
CA GLU A 60 -19.91 10.75 15.04
C GLU A 60 -21.19 9.90 15.14
N TYR A 61 -21.31 8.88 14.29
CA TYR A 61 -22.49 8.01 14.30
C TYR A 61 -22.44 6.99 15.42
N PHE A 62 -21.35 6.22 15.53
CA PHE A 62 -21.23 5.14 16.48
C PHE A 62 -20.82 5.65 17.87
N ARG A 63 -21.25 4.92 18.90
CA ARG A 63 -20.92 5.20 20.31
C ARG A 63 -20.28 3.99 20.97
N PRO A 64 -19.07 3.60 20.53
CA PRO A 64 -18.41 2.44 21.11
C PRO A 64 -17.99 2.72 22.56
N ALA A 65 -17.97 1.67 23.38
CA ALA A 65 -17.38 1.74 24.71
C ALA A 65 -15.85 1.90 24.66
N PHE A 66 -15.22 1.43 23.55
CA PHE A 66 -13.78 1.54 23.32
C PHE A 66 -13.49 1.83 21.86
N LEU A 67 -12.70 2.89 21.61
CA LEU A 67 -12.21 3.27 20.28
C LEU A 67 -10.70 3.17 20.26
N LEU A 68 -10.15 2.41 19.30
CA LEU A 68 -8.72 2.26 19.08
C LEU A 68 -8.35 2.75 17.69
N GLY A 69 -7.35 3.61 17.59
CA GLY A 69 -6.70 3.98 16.34
C GLY A 69 -5.35 3.31 16.19
N MET A 70 -5.06 2.80 15.00
CA MET A 70 -3.75 2.27 14.63
C MET A 70 -3.22 3.02 13.43
N SER A 71 -1.95 3.40 13.46
CA SER A 71 -1.27 4.07 12.34
C SER A 71 0.24 3.88 12.44
N ALA A 72 0.88 3.70 11.30
CA ALA A 72 2.35 3.72 11.20
C ALA A 72 2.91 5.15 11.16
N SER A 73 2.10 6.16 10.83
CA SER A 73 2.50 7.56 10.67
C SER A 73 1.46 8.51 11.26
N PRO A 74 1.33 8.58 12.59
CA PRO A 74 0.34 9.43 13.25
C PRO A 74 0.65 10.92 13.09
N ASP A 75 1.94 11.29 12.94
CA ASP A 75 2.36 12.68 12.77
C ASP A 75 2.10 13.15 11.34
N ARG A 76 1.20 14.12 11.19
CA ARG A 76 0.80 14.66 9.89
C ARG A 76 1.46 15.99 9.59
N THR A 77 1.74 16.24 8.32
CA THR A 77 2.34 17.50 7.85
C THR A 77 1.32 18.58 7.51
N ASP A 78 0.02 18.24 7.46
CA ASP A 78 -1.08 19.17 7.13
C ASP A 78 -1.71 19.85 8.35
N GLY A 79 -1.14 19.61 9.55
CA GLY A 79 -1.59 20.24 10.79
C GLY A 79 -2.82 19.60 11.46
N PHE A 80 -3.36 18.50 10.89
CA PHE A 80 -4.44 17.77 11.56
C PHE A 80 -3.88 16.91 12.70
N ASP A 81 -4.44 17.09 13.91
CA ASP A 81 -4.07 16.34 15.10
C ASP A 81 -4.91 15.06 15.21
N VAL A 82 -4.31 13.92 14.87
CA VAL A 82 -4.95 12.60 14.96
C VAL A 82 -5.22 12.22 16.42
N TYR A 83 -4.37 12.64 17.34
CA TYR A 83 -4.47 12.27 18.74
C TYR A 83 -5.69 12.88 19.44
N GLU A 84 -6.20 14.03 18.96
CA GLU A 84 -7.39 14.68 19.48
C GLU A 84 -8.61 13.74 19.44
N LEU A 85 -8.73 12.87 18.41
CA LEU A 85 -9.83 11.90 18.30
C LEU A 85 -9.82 10.83 19.40
N PHE A 86 -8.72 10.68 20.10
CA PHE A 86 -8.51 9.69 21.15
C PHE A 86 -8.19 10.34 22.50
N ASP A 87 -8.60 11.62 22.68
CA ASP A 87 -8.33 12.41 23.88
C ASP A 87 -6.85 12.41 24.27
N HIS A 88 -5.94 12.37 23.28
CA HIS A 88 -4.49 12.25 23.43
C HIS A 88 -4.02 11.02 24.22
N ASN A 89 -4.86 9.99 24.33
CA ASN A 89 -4.46 8.71 24.94
C ASN A 89 -3.63 7.91 23.95
N ILE A 90 -2.38 7.63 24.31
CA ILE A 90 -1.46 6.83 23.52
C ILE A 90 -1.21 5.50 24.26
N ALA A 91 -1.70 4.41 23.71
CA ALA A 91 -1.52 3.09 24.29
C ALA A 91 -0.11 2.52 24.00
N CYS A 92 0.41 2.78 22.83
CA CYS A 92 1.74 2.34 22.41
C CYS A 92 2.29 3.26 21.33
N ASP A 93 3.56 3.67 21.45
CA ASP A 93 4.30 4.41 20.42
C ASP A 93 5.64 3.70 20.17
N ILE A 94 5.73 3.03 19.02
CA ILE A 94 6.95 2.36 18.55
C ILE A 94 7.43 3.09 17.31
N ARG A 95 8.42 3.95 17.48
CA ARG A 95 9.03 4.69 16.36
C ARG A 95 9.95 3.78 15.54
N LEU A 96 10.19 4.17 14.27
CA LEU A 96 11.00 3.40 13.32
C LEU A 96 12.35 2.97 13.91
N GLN A 97 13.06 3.89 14.57
CA GLN A 97 14.34 3.60 15.17
C GLN A 97 14.22 2.52 16.24
N THR A 98 13.26 2.65 17.15
CA THR A 98 13.00 1.66 18.21
C THR A 98 12.61 0.30 17.63
N ALA A 99 11.84 0.30 16.55
CA ALA A 99 11.43 -0.94 15.87
C ALA A 99 12.65 -1.65 15.23
N LEU A 100 13.57 -0.91 14.64
CA LEU A 100 14.81 -1.46 14.09
C LEU A 100 15.77 -1.97 15.17
N GLU A 101 15.93 -1.22 16.27
CA GLU A 101 16.81 -1.58 17.40
C GLU A 101 16.33 -2.83 18.15
N ASN A 102 15.03 -3.12 18.10
CA ASN A 102 14.41 -4.29 18.74
C ASN A 102 14.08 -5.44 17.77
N ASP A 103 14.64 -5.45 16.58
CA ASP A 103 14.43 -6.47 15.56
C ASP A 103 12.95 -6.70 15.17
N LEU A 104 12.11 -5.69 15.36
CA LEU A 104 10.70 -5.74 14.94
C LEU A 104 10.54 -5.45 13.44
N LEU A 105 11.54 -4.79 12.86
CA LEU A 105 11.63 -4.50 11.42
C LEU A 105 12.98 -4.94 10.89
N CYS A 106 12.98 -5.40 9.64
CA CYS A 106 14.20 -5.73 8.92
C CYS A 106 15.01 -4.44 8.66
N PRO A 107 16.33 -4.44 8.90
CA PRO A 107 17.19 -3.33 8.51
C PRO A 107 17.13 -3.05 7.01
N PHE A 108 17.19 -1.79 6.63
CA PHE A 108 17.19 -1.36 5.24
C PHE A 108 18.14 -0.19 4.99
N HIS A 109 18.52 -0.02 3.75
CA HIS A 109 19.25 1.17 3.28
C HIS A 109 18.29 2.03 2.45
N TYR A 110 18.29 3.32 2.71
CA TYR A 110 17.51 4.30 1.97
C TYR A 110 18.42 5.17 1.10
N PHE A 111 18.16 5.20 -0.19
CA PHE A 111 18.90 6.02 -1.15
C PHE A 111 17.94 7.00 -1.83
N GLY A 112 18.12 8.28 -1.61
CA GLY A 112 17.43 9.33 -2.36
C GLY A 112 18.15 9.56 -3.69
N ILE A 113 17.50 9.26 -4.81
CA ILE A 113 18.07 9.41 -6.14
C ILE A 113 17.31 10.50 -6.87
N GLN A 114 18.04 11.47 -7.45
CA GLN A 114 17.43 12.45 -8.33
C GLN A 114 17.04 11.78 -9.64
N ASP A 115 15.85 12.11 -10.13
CA ASP A 115 15.38 11.60 -11.40
C ASP A 115 16.26 12.07 -12.57
N LEU A 116 16.25 11.29 -13.61
CA LEU A 116 17.13 11.46 -14.77
C LEU A 116 16.86 12.73 -15.57
N LYS A 117 17.89 13.11 -16.32
CA LYS A 117 17.74 13.96 -17.49
C LYS A 117 17.65 13.06 -18.73
N VAL A 118 16.48 12.98 -19.34
CA VAL A 118 16.30 12.37 -20.66
C VAL A 118 16.59 13.43 -21.72
N ASN A 119 17.51 13.14 -22.63
CA ASN A 119 17.96 14.09 -23.67
C ASN A 119 18.45 15.45 -23.14
N GLY A 120 19.01 15.47 -21.91
CA GLY A 120 19.51 16.69 -21.27
C GLY A 120 18.46 17.55 -20.56
N THR A 121 17.19 17.16 -20.63
CA THR A 121 16.06 17.80 -19.94
C THR A 121 15.65 16.92 -18.74
N GLN A 122 15.32 17.54 -17.61
CA GLN A 122 14.81 16.81 -16.46
C GLN A 122 13.51 16.09 -16.85
N VAL A 123 13.38 14.81 -16.43
CA VAL A 123 12.16 14.03 -16.65
C VAL A 123 10.97 14.79 -16.08
N ASP A 124 9.96 14.98 -16.90
CA ASP A 124 8.67 15.50 -16.45
C ASP A 124 7.90 14.37 -15.78
N VAL A 125 7.68 14.50 -14.48
CA VAL A 125 6.94 13.50 -13.69
C VAL A 125 5.46 13.41 -14.05
N ASP A 126 4.95 14.33 -14.84
CA ASP A 126 3.59 14.34 -15.36
C ASP A 126 3.53 13.82 -16.83
N ASP A 127 4.68 13.65 -17.51
CA ASP A 127 4.72 13.10 -18.88
C ASP A 127 4.87 11.57 -18.86
N PHE A 128 3.84 10.90 -19.34
CA PHE A 128 3.79 9.44 -19.43
C PHE A 128 4.94 8.85 -20.28
N ASN A 129 5.34 9.51 -21.36
CA ASN A 129 6.40 9.02 -22.23
C ASN A 129 7.76 9.10 -21.54
N ASP A 130 8.00 10.17 -20.79
CA ASP A 130 9.21 10.33 -19.99
C ASP A 130 9.26 9.27 -18.87
N LEU A 131 8.16 9.09 -18.15
CA LEU A 131 8.04 8.11 -17.07
C LEU A 131 8.21 6.66 -17.56
N THR A 132 7.80 6.36 -18.78
CA THR A 132 7.87 5.03 -19.40
C THR A 132 8.96 4.90 -20.47
N SER A 133 9.97 5.76 -20.45
CA SER A 133 11.07 5.68 -21.42
C SER A 133 12.00 4.49 -21.12
N ALA A 134 12.52 3.85 -22.16
CA ALA A 134 13.50 2.78 -22.02
C ALA A 134 14.81 3.27 -21.37
N GLU A 135 15.16 4.56 -21.56
CA GLU A 135 16.30 5.20 -20.96
C GLU A 135 16.13 5.30 -19.42
N ARG A 136 14.95 5.69 -18.96
CA ARG A 136 14.63 5.74 -17.53
C ARG A 136 14.67 4.34 -16.89
N VAL A 137 14.09 3.34 -17.55
CA VAL A 137 14.14 1.94 -17.06
C VAL A 137 15.57 1.45 -16.95
N LYS A 138 16.41 1.72 -17.97
CA LYS A 138 17.82 1.36 -17.92
C LYS A 138 18.55 2.02 -16.76
N ASN A 139 18.29 3.30 -16.51
CA ASN A 139 18.89 3.98 -15.35
C ASN A 139 18.42 3.40 -14.03
N ILE A 140 17.13 3.08 -13.88
CA ILE A 140 16.61 2.41 -12.67
C ILE A 140 17.39 1.12 -12.42
N ILE A 141 17.63 0.32 -13.46
CA ILE A 141 18.40 -0.92 -13.38
C ILE A 141 19.87 -0.62 -12.98
N ASP A 142 20.54 0.31 -13.70
CA ASP A 142 21.94 0.63 -13.44
C ASP A 142 22.15 1.17 -12.01
N VAL A 143 21.23 1.97 -11.50
CA VAL A 143 21.26 2.50 -10.14
C VAL A 143 20.98 1.39 -9.10
N ALA A 144 20.00 0.53 -9.34
CA ALA A 144 19.71 -0.59 -8.47
C ALA A 144 20.90 -1.57 -8.38
N GLU A 145 21.56 -1.84 -9.51
CA GLU A 145 22.78 -2.65 -9.52
C GLU A 145 23.97 -1.97 -8.82
N TYR A 146 24.10 -0.64 -8.95
CA TYR A 146 25.17 0.13 -8.31
C TYR A 146 25.07 0.11 -6.78
N TYR A 147 23.88 0.35 -6.24
CA TYR A 147 23.67 0.31 -4.80
C TYR A 147 23.60 -1.12 -4.23
N GLY A 148 23.38 -2.09 -5.10
CA GLY A 148 23.30 -3.48 -4.74
C GLY A 148 21.98 -3.91 -4.11
N HIS A 149 21.91 -5.17 -3.79
CA HIS A 149 20.74 -5.82 -3.19
C HIS A 149 21.20 -6.95 -2.27
N SER A 150 20.32 -7.38 -1.37
CA SER A 150 20.56 -8.54 -0.55
C SER A 150 20.21 -9.83 -1.31
N GLY A 151 21.04 -10.88 -1.14
CA GLY A 151 20.83 -12.18 -1.77
C GLY A 151 21.39 -12.28 -3.19
N ASP A 152 21.13 -13.42 -3.83
CA ASP A 152 21.72 -13.77 -5.13
C ASP A 152 20.95 -13.18 -6.32
N ARG A 153 19.79 -12.57 -6.07
CA ARG A 153 18.85 -12.10 -7.10
C ARG A 153 18.21 -10.79 -6.70
N VAL A 154 18.07 -9.90 -7.68
CA VAL A 154 17.28 -8.66 -7.50
C VAL A 154 15.82 -9.05 -7.42
N LYS A 155 15.18 -8.71 -6.31
CA LYS A 155 13.72 -8.77 -6.12
C LYS A 155 13.26 -7.38 -5.69
N GLY A 156 12.27 -6.84 -6.35
CA GLY A 156 11.85 -5.46 -6.08
C GLY A 156 10.38 -5.22 -6.36
N LEU A 157 9.90 -4.11 -5.81
CA LEU A 157 8.58 -3.56 -6.06
C LEU A 157 8.74 -2.16 -6.67
N VAL A 158 8.03 -1.90 -7.75
CA VAL A 158 7.95 -0.60 -8.38
C VAL A 158 6.53 -0.06 -8.22
N PHE A 159 6.39 1.09 -7.58
CA PHE A 159 5.10 1.74 -7.41
C PHE A 159 4.90 2.78 -8.51
N CYS A 160 3.79 2.68 -9.22
CA CYS A 160 3.42 3.53 -10.34
C CYS A 160 2.17 4.35 -10.02
N SER A 161 2.04 5.51 -10.65
CA SER A 161 0.89 6.39 -10.46
C SER A 161 -0.36 5.87 -11.18
N THR A 162 -0.18 5.19 -12.32
CA THR A 162 -1.28 4.64 -13.13
C THR A 162 -1.06 3.18 -13.49
N VAL A 163 -2.16 2.50 -13.86
CA VAL A 163 -2.13 1.10 -14.31
C VAL A 163 -1.38 0.99 -15.65
N GLU A 164 -1.59 1.95 -16.53
CA GLU A 164 -0.93 2.03 -17.84
C GLU A 164 0.59 2.17 -17.68
N GLU A 165 1.04 3.00 -16.75
CA GLU A 165 2.46 3.14 -16.43
C GLU A 165 3.05 1.81 -15.92
N ALA A 166 2.37 1.16 -14.97
CA ALA A 166 2.82 -0.14 -14.45
C ALA A 166 2.95 -1.19 -15.56
N GLN A 167 1.97 -1.29 -16.45
CA GLN A 167 2.00 -2.23 -17.58
C GLN A 167 3.13 -1.92 -18.55
N ARG A 168 3.27 -0.64 -18.95
CA ARG A 168 4.30 -0.22 -19.90
C ARG A 168 5.70 -0.45 -19.35
N LEU A 169 5.93 -0.11 -18.08
CA LEU A 169 7.23 -0.37 -17.44
C LEU A 169 7.52 -1.87 -17.37
N SER A 170 6.55 -2.70 -16.98
CA SER A 170 6.70 -4.15 -16.97
C SER A 170 7.10 -4.70 -18.33
N ASP A 171 6.46 -4.25 -19.41
CA ASP A 171 6.78 -4.67 -20.78
C ASP A 171 8.23 -4.30 -21.16
N ILE A 172 8.67 -3.10 -20.79
CA ILE A 172 10.03 -2.63 -21.08
C ILE A 172 11.06 -3.41 -20.28
N PHE A 173 10.84 -3.62 -18.97
CA PHE A 173 11.72 -4.45 -18.14
C PHE A 173 11.87 -5.87 -18.70
N ASN A 174 10.76 -6.49 -19.09
CA ASN A 174 10.75 -7.83 -19.68
C ASN A 174 11.46 -7.92 -21.04
N GLY A 175 11.67 -6.78 -21.71
CA GLY A 175 12.47 -6.67 -22.94
C GLY A 175 13.98 -6.51 -22.72
N ILE A 176 14.44 -6.27 -21.48
CA ILE A 176 15.84 -5.98 -21.17
C ILE A 176 16.53 -7.23 -20.65
N GLU A 177 17.68 -7.57 -21.21
CA GLU A 177 18.50 -8.66 -20.74
C GLU A 177 19.25 -8.26 -19.46
N LYS A 178 19.15 -9.11 -18.44
CA LYS A 178 19.89 -8.97 -17.19
C LYS A 178 21.38 -9.27 -17.40
N LYS A 179 22.22 -8.35 -17.00
CA LYS A 179 23.68 -8.44 -17.21
C LYS A 179 24.27 -9.80 -16.79
N GLY A 180 24.93 -10.46 -17.72
CA GLY A 180 25.65 -11.70 -17.47
C GLY A 180 24.80 -12.95 -17.27
N SER A 181 23.47 -12.85 -17.41
CA SER A 181 22.57 -14.00 -17.17
C SER A 181 22.08 -14.70 -18.44
N GLY A 182 22.11 -14.01 -19.59
CA GLY A 182 21.48 -14.48 -20.83
C GLY A 182 19.95 -14.56 -20.77
N ARG A 183 19.33 -13.89 -19.81
CA ARG A 183 17.87 -13.86 -19.58
C ARG A 183 17.40 -12.46 -19.38
N ASN A 184 16.16 -12.21 -19.75
CA ASN A 184 15.50 -10.95 -19.48
C ASN A 184 15.01 -10.86 -18.02
N TYR A 185 14.81 -9.63 -17.56
CA TYR A 185 14.06 -9.41 -16.32
C TYR A 185 12.67 -10.01 -16.46
N GLN A 186 12.13 -10.47 -15.33
CA GLN A 186 10.78 -11.02 -15.26
C GLN A 186 9.97 -10.17 -14.28
N THR A 187 9.07 -9.40 -14.81
CA THR A 187 8.20 -8.54 -14.03
C THR A 187 6.74 -8.81 -14.34
N ILE A 188 5.86 -8.43 -13.45
CA ILE A 188 4.41 -8.49 -13.61
C ILE A 188 3.79 -7.20 -13.09
N ALA A 189 2.94 -6.57 -13.88
CA ALA A 189 2.15 -5.44 -13.44
C ALA A 189 0.89 -5.93 -12.72
N LEU A 190 0.62 -5.37 -11.55
CA LEU A 190 -0.58 -5.66 -10.76
C LEU A 190 -1.37 -4.39 -10.49
N SER A 191 -2.68 -4.52 -10.43
CA SER A 191 -3.61 -3.42 -10.19
C SER A 191 -4.72 -3.82 -9.22
N GLY A 192 -5.53 -2.85 -8.81
CA GLY A 192 -6.74 -3.10 -8.03
C GLY A 192 -7.80 -3.94 -8.77
N ARG A 193 -7.68 -4.12 -10.09
CA ARG A 193 -8.63 -4.88 -10.92
C ARG A 193 -8.29 -6.37 -10.99
N ASP A 194 -7.08 -6.76 -10.60
CA ASP A 194 -6.66 -8.16 -10.62
C ASP A 194 -7.33 -8.95 -9.51
N ASN A 195 -7.69 -10.19 -9.81
CA ASN A 195 -8.31 -11.07 -8.83
C ASN A 195 -7.29 -11.54 -7.78
N GLU A 196 -7.79 -12.07 -6.68
CA GLU A 196 -6.97 -12.50 -5.55
C GLU A 196 -5.99 -13.62 -5.94
N ALA A 197 -6.40 -14.57 -6.78
CA ALA A 197 -5.54 -15.66 -7.24
C ALA A 197 -4.33 -15.15 -8.04
N THR A 198 -4.53 -14.16 -8.91
CA THR A 198 -3.43 -13.53 -9.67
C THR A 198 -2.44 -12.83 -8.75
N ARG A 199 -2.94 -12.09 -7.76
CA ARG A 199 -2.08 -11.39 -6.78
C ARG A 199 -1.31 -12.38 -5.92
N GLN A 200 -1.98 -13.42 -5.42
CA GLN A 200 -1.35 -14.46 -4.62
C GLN A 200 -0.25 -15.16 -5.41
N SER A 201 -0.51 -15.54 -6.66
CA SER A 201 0.51 -16.15 -7.55
C SER A 201 1.71 -15.23 -7.77
N ALA A 202 1.49 -13.92 -7.93
CA ALA A 202 2.59 -12.97 -8.09
C ALA A 202 3.45 -12.86 -6.82
N VAL A 203 2.82 -12.82 -5.64
CA VAL A 203 3.54 -12.81 -4.35
C VAL A 203 4.36 -14.09 -4.17
N GLU A 204 3.79 -15.26 -4.47
CA GLU A 204 4.48 -16.54 -4.38
C GLU A 204 5.68 -16.60 -5.33
N ARG A 205 5.53 -16.11 -6.56
CA ARG A 205 6.62 -16.03 -7.54
C ARG A 205 7.71 -15.05 -7.11
N LEU A 206 7.36 -13.90 -6.53
CA LEU A 206 8.33 -12.93 -5.99
C LEU A 206 9.10 -13.54 -4.80
N ALA A 207 8.41 -14.28 -3.93
CA ALA A 207 9.02 -14.94 -2.78
C ALA A 207 9.88 -16.17 -3.17
N ALA A 208 9.57 -16.83 -4.29
CA ALA A 208 10.25 -18.04 -4.71
C ALA A 208 11.73 -17.82 -5.05
N ASP A 209 12.56 -18.80 -4.72
CA ASP A 209 13.98 -18.86 -5.12
C ASP A 209 14.20 -19.75 -6.35
N SER A 210 13.12 -20.08 -7.06
CA SER A 210 13.14 -20.93 -8.25
C SER A 210 13.37 -20.14 -9.54
N ARG A 211 13.60 -20.89 -10.64
CA ARG A 211 13.76 -20.29 -11.99
C ARG A 211 12.50 -19.54 -12.50
N ASP A 212 11.36 -19.80 -11.91
CA ASP A 212 10.08 -19.19 -12.28
C ASP A 212 9.72 -17.97 -11.41
N ALA A 213 10.64 -17.53 -10.54
CA ALA A 213 10.47 -16.35 -9.72
C ALA A 213 10.46 -15.08 -10.57
N ILE A 214 9.70 -14.11 -10.11
CA ILE A 214 9.72 -12.72 -10.64
C ILE A 214 11.02 -12.05 -10.17
N GLU A 215 11.75 -11.45 -11.08
CA GLU A 215 12.98 -10.70 -10.79
C GLU A 215 12.83 -9.22 -11.15
#